data_c08de5bef335adc9758419bf8bf2ee8c
#
_entry.id   c08de5bef335adc9758419bf8bf2ee8c
#
_cell.length_a   1.000
_cell.length_b   1.000
_cell.length_c   1.000
_cell.angle_alpha   90.00
_cell.angle_beta   90.00
_cell.angle_gamma   90.00
#
_symmetry.space_group_name_H-M   'P 1'
#
loop_
_entity.id
_entity.type
_entity.pdbx_description
1 polymer ?
#
loop_
_entity_poly.entity_id
_entity_poly.type
_entity_poly.pdbx_seq_one_letter_code
_entity_poly.pdbx_strand_id
1 'polypeptide(L)'
;MRVEFAALLLAACAAATTAVPVTASAATPTSAAEAPLSPDGPMGSKTLPASWGKHWIWVNDLVFPHMTDGMAYLVDGDNGDYLGTLSTGASFNRVLLPKSGDVMYSPETYFARGTRGQRTDVVTLYDRRKLSVLSEIIIPPKRASNLPMMGDAALTDDDRFLLIYNFNPAQSITVVDTRNRSFVGEVETAGCALVYPTGTRSFFSICGDGGVLAIDLTDSGTVAKRTRTDPLFDVATDPVTEKGVRDGDTWFFASFNGDIYPVVKGSTGLTRGKRWSLTTPAERAAGWRPGGLQHLAVHAARGELYSIMHQGNLSTHKDPGHAVYVYNLKTQAHVRTITLKNLAGAIQVSGDEHPLMFSIIMDSSTLDIYDAVSGNHLRSVEHIGTTPALLVSAP
;
A
#
# COMPACT_ATOMS: atom_id res chain seq x y z
N MET A 1 -50.97 22.71 -24.74
CA MET A 1 -50.04 23.76 -25.19
C MET A 1 -49.25 23.19 -26.35
N ARG A 2 -49.41 23.78 -27.54
CA ARG A 2 -48.88 23.29 -28.81
C ARG A 2 -47.38 23.59 -28.91
N VAL A 3 -46.60 22.61 -29.39
CA VAL A 3 -45.20 22.79 -29.76
C VAL A 3 -45.14 22.84 -31.28
N GLU A 4 -44.71 23.96 -31.84
CA GLU A 4 -44.54 24.17 -33.27
C GLU A 4 -43.16 23.63 -33.74
N PHE A 5 -43.21 22.89 -34.86
CA PHE A 5 -42.03 22.46 -35.61
C PHE A 5 -41.61 23.54 -36.56
N ALA A 6 -40.37 24.03 -36.48
CA ALA A 6 -39.78 24.88 -37.51
C ALA A 6 -38.94 24.05 -38.45
N ALA A 7 -39.33 24.07 -39.72
CA ALA A 7 -38.61 23.44 -40.83
C ALA A 7 -37.49 24.37 -41.31
N LEU A 8 -36.26 23.88 -41.44
CA LEU A 8 -35.13 24.60 -42.04
C LEU A 8 -34.87 24.07 -43.45
N LEU A 9 -34.94 25.00 -44.42
CA LEU A 9 -34.67 24.75 -45.84
C LEU A 9 -33.16 24.47 -46.08
N LEU A 10 -32.88 23.42 -46.87
CA LEU A 10 -31.56 23.18 -47.48
C LEU A 10 -31.44 24.05 -48.74
N ALA A 11 -30.45 24.94 -48.76
CA ALA A 11 -29.96 25.59 -49.97
C ALA A 11 -28.77 24.83 -50.55
N ALA A 12 -28.91 24.26 -51.73
CA ALA A 12 -27.85 23.60 -52.47
C ALA A 12 -26.97 24.62 -53.20
N CYS A 13 -25.71 24.79 -52.80
CA CYS A 13 -24.68 25.48 -53.58
C CYS A 13 -23.89 24.47 -54.39
N ALA A 14 -24.09 24.48 -55.71
CA ALA A 14 -23.22 23.72 -56.63
C ALA A 14 -21.92 24.51 -56.86
N ALA A 15 -20.83 23.98 -56.32
CA ALA A 15 -19.48 24.45 -56.62
C ALA A 15 -18.83 23.53 -57.66
N ALA A 16 -18.53 24.12 -58.81
CA ALA A 16 -17.77 23.40 -59.88
C ALA A 16 -16.33 23.19 -59.43
N THR A 17 -15.93 21.94 -59.22
CA THR A 17 -14.54 21.58 -58.95
C THR A 17 -13.80 21.28 -60.26
N THR A 18 -12.85 22.14 -60.64
CA THR A 18 -11.86 21.86 -61.66
C THR A 18 -10.82 20.86 -61.10
N ALA A 19 -10.83 19.65 -61.63
CA ALA A 19 -9.84 18.61 -61.27
C ALA A 19 -8.48 18.96 -61.89
N VAL A 20 -7.51 19.24 -61.08
CA VAL A 20 -6.09 19.26 -61.46
C VAL A 20 -5.56 17.83 -61.31
N PRO A 21 -4.96 17.25 -62.34
CA PRO A 21 -4.39 15.91 -62.20
C PRO A 21 -3.11 15.97 -61.35
N VAL A 22 -3.19 15.42 -60.16
CA VAL A 22 -2.02 15.17 -59.32
C VAL A 22 -1.36 13.84 -59.81
N THR A 23 -0.26 13.95 -60.53
CA THR A 23 0.57 12.78 -60.81
C THR A 23 1.24 12.33 -59.52
N ALA A 24 0.68 11.31 -58.89
CA ALA A 24 1.31 10.64 -57.76
C ALA A 24 2.53 9.83 -58.30
N SER A 25 3.72 10.35 -58.03
CA SER A 25 4.95 9.57 -58.17
C SER A 25 4.96 8.54 -57.02
N ALA A 26 4.67 7.29 -57.36
CA ALA A 26 4.82 6.19 -56.41
C ALA A 26 6.30 5.95 -56.15
N ALA A 27 6.85 6.52 -55.09
CA ALA A 27 8.12 6.07 -54.54
C ALA A 27 7.87 4.70 -53.90
N THR A 28 8.38 3.66 -54.50
CA THR A 28 8.40 2.32 -53.93
C THR A 28 9.24 2.38 -52.64
N PRO A 29 8.70 2.10 -51.43
CA PRO A 29 9.54 2.00 -50.26
C PRO A 29 10.43 0.76 -50.46
N THR A 30 11.71 0.97 -50.62
CA THR A 30 12.71 -0.10 -50.50
C THR A 30 12.72 -0.49 -49.01
N SER A 31 11.94 -1.50 -48.66
CA SER A 31 12.05 -2.13 -47.34
C SER A 31 13.45 -2.74 -47.28
N ALA A 32 14.35 -2.09 -46.55
CA ALA A 32 15.54 -2.75 -46.08
C ALA A 32 15.08 -3.97 -45.29
N ALA A 33 15.39 -5.17 -45.76
CA ALA A 33 15.10 -6.39 -45.02
C ALA A 33 15.74 -6.26 -43.64
N GLU A 34 14.92 -6.17 -42.62
CA GLU A 34 15.34 -6.12 -41.23
C GLU A 34 16.16 -7.40 -40.96
N ALA A 35 17.39 -7.24 -40.45
CA ALA A 35 18.22 -8.40 -40.16
C ALA A 35 17.47 -9.32 -39.20
N PRO A 36 17.52 -10.65 -39.42
CA PRO A 36 16.85 -11.56 -38.49
C PRO A 36 17.34 -11.30 -37.07
N LEU A 37 16.39 -11.20 -36.12
CA LEU A 37 16.72 -11.10 -34.72
C LEU A 37 17.63 -12.25 -34.31
N SER A 38 18.63 -11.97 -33.49
CA SER A 38 19.46 -13.02 -32.92
C SER A 38 18.56 -13.99 -32.15
N PRO A 39 18.79 -15.31 -32.22
CA PRO A 39 18.08 -16.27 -31.41
C PRO A 39 18.21 -15.86 -29.94
N ASP A 40 17.10 -15.96 -29.19
CA ASP A 40 17.14 -15.76 -27.75
C ASP A 40 18.16 -16.68 -27.10
N GLY A 41 18.96 -16.14 -26.18
CA GLY A 41 19.88 -16.96 -25.41
C GLY A 41 19.09 -17.98 -24.55
N PRO A 42 19.75 -19.00 -24.01
CA PRO A 42 19.08 -19.97 -23.15
C PRO A 42 18.46 -19.22 -21.97
N MET A 43 17.20 -19.53 -21.67
CA MET A 43 16.50 -18.97 -20.49
C MET A 43 17.29 -19.35 -19.24
N GLY A 44 17.86 -18.35 -18.57
CA GLY A 44 18.53 -18.51 -17.30
C GLY A 44 17.54 -18.39 -16.15
N SER A 45 17.79 -19.10 -15.05
CA SER A 45 17.13 -18.86 -13.77
C SER A 45 18.10 -18.28 -12.77
N LYS A 46 17.69 -17.27 -12.01
CA LYS A 46 18.48 -16.69 -10.92
C LYS A 46 17.74 -16.91 -9.60
N THR A 47 18.47 -17.36 -8.59
CA THR A 47 17.92 -17.52 -7.24
C THR A 47 18.51 -16.42 -6.37
N LEU A 48 17.65 -15.71 -5.63
CA LEU A 48 18.08 -14.69 -4.69
C LEU A 48 18.89 -15.30 -3.54
N PRO A 49 19.80 -14.55 -2.91
CA PRO A 49 20.57 -15.01 -1.74
C PRO A 49 19.65 -15.50 -0.61
N ALA A 50 20.17 -16.38 0.25
CA ALA A 50 19.44 -16.80 1.44
C ALA A 50 19.29 -15.66 2.47
N SER A 51 20.32 -14.81 2.59
CA SER A 51 20.24 -13.59 3.38
C SER A 51 19.50 -12.52 2.61
N TRP A 52 18.41 -12.02 3.17
CA TRP A 52 17.65 -10.91 2.59
C TRP A 52 18.43 -9.60 2.74
N GLY A 53 18.47 -8.78 1.70
CA GLY A 53 19.13 -7.48 1.74
C GLY A 53 18.40 -6.54 2.71
N LYS A 54 19.14 -5.85 3.57
CA LYS A 54 18.56 -4.92 4.56
C LYS A 54 17.81 -3.75 3.92
N HIS A 55 18.23 -3.38 2.72
CA HIS A 55 17.67 -2.28 1.94
C HIS A 55 16.79 -2.75 0.76
N TRP A 56 16.39 -4.02 0.76
CA TRP A 56 15.46 -4.49 -0.25
C TRP A 56 14.05 -4.04 0.07
N ILE A 57 13.38 -3.48 -0.93
CA ILE A 57 12.05 -2.91 -0.82
C ILE A 57 11.08 -3.53 -1.84
N TRP A 58 9.93 -3.98 -1.36
CA TRP A 58 8.82 -4.33 -2.23
C TRP A 58 7.99 -3.08 -2.52
N VAL A 59 7.77 -2.83 -3.80
CA VAL A 59 6.87 -1.81 -4.33
C VAL A 59 5.62 -2.51 -4.82
N ASN A 60 4.51 -2.34 -4.12
CA ASN A 60 3.24 -2.97 -4.45
C ASN A 60 2.42 -2.02 -5.33
N ASP A 61 2.04 -2.50 -6.51
CA ASP A 61 1.40 -1.74 -7.58
C ASP A 61 -0.04 -2.21 -7.79
N LEU A 62 -0.97 -1.28 -7.71
CA LEU A 62 -2.38 -1.51 -7.98
C LEU A 62 -2.66 -1.75 -9.47
N VAL A 63 -1.78 -1.27 -10.36
CA VAL A 63 -2.00 -1.23 -11.81
C VAL A 63 -3.37 -0.63 -12.14
N PHE A 64 -3.66 0.56 -11.61
CA PHE A 64 -4.98 1.19 -11.62
C PHE A 64 -5.66 1.23 -13.01
N PRO A 65 -4.94 1.49 -14.12
CA PRO A 65 -5.55 1.44 -15.45
C PRO A 65 -5.99 0.03 -15.88
N HIS A 66 -5.49 -1.02 -15.23
CA HIS A 66 -5.74 -2.40 -15.59
C HIS A 66 -5.77 -3.32 -14.36
N MET A 67 -6.73 -3.13 -13.47
CA MET A 67 -6.83 -3.74 -12.14
C MET A 67 -7.06 -5.28 -12.14
N THR A 68 -6.82 -5.96 -13.23
CA THR A 68 -6.88 -7.44 -13.30
C THR A 68 -5.56 -8.11 -12.97
N ASP A 69 -4.48 -7.32 -12.82
CA ASP A 69 -3.11 -7.81 -12.75
C ASP A 69 -2.28 -6.93 -11.80
N GLY A 70 -2.56 -7.04 -10.52
CA GLY A 70 -1.76 -6.40 -9.47
C GLY A 70 -0.35 -6.97 -9.46
N MET A 71 0.63 -6.11 -9.18
CA MET A 71 2.06 -6.46 -9.26
C MET A 71 2.78 -6.07 -7.98
N ALA A 72 3.86 -6.78 -7.69
CA ALA A 72 4.82 -6.38 -6.68
C ALA A 72 6.24 -6.49 -7.23
N TYR A 73 7.03 -5.43 -7.08
CA TYR A 73 8.40 -5.32 -7.60
C TYR A 73 9.39 -5.28 -6.46
N LEU A 74 10.43 -6.12 -6.52
CA LEU A 74 11.52 -6.10 -5.55
C LEU A 74 12.69 -5.30 -6.09
N VAL A 75 13.13 -4.30 -5.33
CA VAL A 75 14.24 -3.41 -5.68
C VAL A 75 15.29 -3.43 -4.57
N ASP A 76 16.56 -3.43 -4.97
CA ASP A 76 17.68 -3.21 -4.06
C ASP A 76 17.90 -1.70 -3.88
N GLY A 77 17.69 -1.20 -2.66
CA GLY A 77 17.87 0.22 -2.34
C GLY A 77 19.30 0.70 -2.40
N ASP A 78 20.30 -0.19 -2.29
CA ASP A 78 21.71 0.21 -2.28
C ASP A 78 22.22 0.65 -3.66
N ASN A 79 21.72 0.02 -4.72
CA ASN A 79 22.19 0.26 -6.09
C ASN A 79 21.06 0.60 -7.08
N GLY A 80 19.80 0.36 -6.70
CA GLY A 80 18.63 0.55 -7.56
C GLY A 80 18.34 -0.65 -8.47
N ASP A 81 18.99 -1.79 -8.27
CA ASP A 81 18.79 -2.98 -9.08
C ASP A 81 17.37 -3.55 -8.89
N TYR A 82 16.77 -3.89 -10.02
CA TYR A 82 15.53 -4.65 -10.06
C TYR A 82 15.83 -6.14 -9.84
N LEU A 83 15.29 -6.70 -8.77
CA LEU A 83 15.59 -8.07 -8.36
C LEU A 83 14.53 -9.08 -8.79
N GLY A 84 13.31 -8.64 -9.06
CA GLY A 84 12.25 -9.51 -9.54
C GLY A 84 10.85 -8.97 -9.31
N THR A 85 9.84 -9.73 -9.77
CA THR A 85 8.43 -9.35 -9.69
C THR A 85 7.55 -10.52 -9.32
N LEU A 86 6.38 -10.21 -8.76
CA LEU A 86 5.27 -11.13 -8.54
C LEU A 86 4.02 -10.54 -9.20
N SER A 87 3.24 -11.40 -9.88
CA SER A 87 1.86 -11.10 -10.24
C SER A 87 0.99 -11.52 -9.06
N THR A 88 0.19 -10.61 -8.53
CA THR A 88 -0.55 -10.80 -7.29
C THR A 88 -2.08 -10.84 -7.50
N GLY A 89 -2.52 -11.10 -8.74
CA GLY A 89 -3.93 -11.24 -9.08
C GLY A 89 -4.69 -9.92 -9.21
N ALA A 90 -6.02 -9.99 -9.18
CA ALA A 90 -6.87 -8.85 -9.47
C ALA A 90 -6.93 -7.85 -8.30
N SER A 91 -7.06 -6.58 -8.65
CA SER A 91 -7.15 -5.44 -7.72
C SER A 91 -5.86 -5.22 -6.92
N PHE A 92 -5.96 -4.64 -5.73
CA PHE A 92 -4.80 -4.38 -4.90
C PHE A 92 -4.49 -5.56 -3.99
N ASN A 93 -3.26 -6.00 -4.04
CA ASN A 93 -2.71 -7.05 -3.19
C ASN A 93 -1.31 -6.61 -2.75
N ARG A 94 -0.90 -6.99 -1.57
CA ARG A 94 0.46 -6.69 -1.13
C ARG A 94 1.16 -7.92 -0.57
N VAL A 95 2.46 -7.91 -0.71
CA VAL A 95 3.33 -8.93 -0.11
C VAL A 95 3.41 -8.72 1.39
N LEU A 96 3.27 -9.79 2.14
CA LEU A 96 3.52 -9.86 3.57
C LEU A 96 4.77 -10.69 3.83
N LEU A 97 5.69 -10.11 4.57
CA LEU A 97 6.99 -10.69 4.88
C LEU A 97 7.00 -11.19 6.33
N PRO A 98 7.10 -12.50 6.56
CA PRO A 98 7.38 -13.02 7.89
C PRO A 98 8.76 -12.57 8.38
N LYS A 99 8.93 -12.49 9.70
CA LYS A 99 10.21 -12.16 10.33
C LYS A 99 11.31 -13.19 10.01
N SER A 100 10.91 -14.41 9.70
CA SER A 100 11.84 -15.51 9.41
C SER A 100 11.25 -16.48 8.39
N GLY A 101 12.13 -17.27 7.77
CA GLY A 101 11.74 -18.34 6.84
C GLY A 101 11.82 -17.93 5.36
N ASP A 102 11.57 -18.93 4.51
CA ASP A 102 11.74 -18.82 3.05
C ASP A 102 10.39 -18.61 2.31
N VAL A 103 9.33 -18.28 3.02
CA VAL A 103 7.98 -18.10 2.46
C VAL A 103 7.52 -16.66 2.65
N MET A 104 6.91 -16.10 1.61
CA MET A 104 6.16 -14.85 1.65
C MET A 104 4.69 -15.15 1.38
N TYR A 105 3.81 -14.28 1.82
CA TYR A 105 2.36 -14.41 1.64
C TYR A 105 1.80 -13.23 0.86
N SER A 106 0.78 -13.49 0.04
CA SER A 106 -0.04 -12.46 -0.58
C SER A 106 -1.50 -12.91 -0.57
N PRO A 107 -2.40 -12.20 0.10
CA PRO A 107 -3.84 -12.42 -0.07
C PRO A 107 -4.26 -11.89 -1.43
N GLU A 108 -4.82 -12.74 -2.29
CA GLU A 108 -5.09 -12.45 -3.69
C GLU A 108 -6.53 -12.76 -4.08
N THR A 109 -6.98 -12.11 -5.15
CA THR A 109 -8.31 -12.31 -5.72
C THR A 109 -8.18 -12.63 -7.20
N TYR A 110 -8.92 -13.62 -7.66
CA TYR A 110 -8.99 -14.00 -9.06
C TYR A 110 -10.45 -14.07 -9.52
N PHE A 111 -10.68 -13.77 -10.80
CA PHE A 111 -11.96 -13.96 -11.46
C PHE A 111 -11.80 -14.89 -12.65
N ALA A 112 -12.73 -15.82 -12.83
CA ALA A 112 -12.65 -16.87 -13.86
C ALA A 112 -12.51 -16.35 -15.30
N ARG A 113 -12.85 -15.08 -15.56
CA ARG A 113 -12.76 -14.42 -16.86
C ARG A 113 -12.18 -13.02 -16.76
N GLY A 114 -11.00 -12.88 -16.18
CA GLY A 114 -10.30 -11.61 -15.99
C GLY A 114 -10.98 -10.71 -14.98
N THR A 115 -11.92 -9.85 -15.39
CA THR A 115 -12.64 -8.90 -14.52
C THR A 115 -14.01 -9.40 -14.05
N ARG A 116 -14.44 -10.62 -14.42
CA ARG A 116 -15.79 -11.12 -14.16
C ARG A 116 -15.84 -12.64 -14.06
N GLY A 117 -16.99 -13.14 -13.65
CA GLY A 117 -17.22 -14.58 -13.41
C GLY A 117 -17.08 -14.91 -11.94
N GLN A 118 -16.87 -16.18 -11.65
CA GLN A 118 -16.68 -16.65 -10.29
C GLN A 118 -15.43 -16.02 -9.68
N ARG A 119 -15.58 -15.44 -8.49
CA ARG A 119 -14.48 -14.91 -7.67
C ARG A 119 -13.89 -16.02 -6.82
N THR A 120 -12.58 -16.09 -6.76
CA THR A 120 -11.81 -16.94 -5.86
C THR A 120 -10.83 -16.06 -5.11
N ASP A 121 -10.86 -16.13 -3.78
CA ASP A 121 -9.85 -15.48 -2.92
C ASP A 121 -8.94 -16.57 -2.35
N VAL A 122 -7.65 -16.28 -2.37
CA VAL A 122 -6.62 -17.19 -1.86
C VAL A 122 -5.58 -16.42 -1.04
N VAL A 123 -4.83 -17.15 -0.23
CA VAL A 123 -3.52 -16.70 0.24
C VAL A 123 -2.50 -17.48 -0.56
N THR A 124 -1.78 -16.81 -1.42
CA THR A 124 -0.67 -17.39 -2.19
C THR A 124 0.60 -17.39 -1.33
N LEU A 125 1.27 -18.52 -1.31
CA LEU A 125 2.57 -18.72 -0.69
C LEU A 125 3.64 -18.68 -1.77
N TYR A 126 4.59 -17.77 -1.63
CA TYR A 126 5.72 -17.63 -2.56
C TYR A 126 7.02 -18.08 -1.93
N ASP A 127 7.85 -18.77 -2.72
CA ASP A 127 9.26 -18.97 -2.40
C ASP A 127 10.00 -17.62 -2.40
N ARG A 128 10.55 -17.26 -1.24
CA ARG A 128 11.22 -15.95 -1.04
C ARG A 128 12.45 -15.74 -1.92
N ARG A 129 13.09 -16.82 -2.33
CA ARG A 129 14.33 -16.78 -3.11
C ARG A 129 14.12 -16.95 -4.62
N LYS A 130 13.15 -17.79 -4.99
CA LYS A 130 12.83 -18.08 -6.40
C LYS A 130 11.75 -17.16 -6.96
N LEU A 131 11.03 -16.45 -6.09
CA LEU A 131 9.87 -15.61 -6.43
C LEU A 131 8.82 -16.42 -7.23
N SER A 132 8.60 -17.66 -6.85
CA SER A 132 7.66 -18.57 -7.50
C SER A 132 6.59 -19.05 -6.52
N VAL A 133 5.41 -19.35 -7.04
CA VAL A 133 4.31 -19.89 -6.25
C VAL A 133 4.68 -21.26 -5.70
N LEU A 134 4.49 -21.45 -4.40
CA LEU A 134 4.64 -22.74 -3.72
C LEU A 134 3.30 -23.47 -3.56
N SER A 135 2.28 -22.75 -3.12
CA SER A 135 0.93 -23.27 -2.91
C SER A 135 -0.05 -22.11 -2.66
N GLU A 136 -1.32 -22.43 -2.65
CA GLU A 136 -2.42 -21.52 -2.32
C GLU A 136 -3.27 -22.07 -1.19
N ILE A 137 -3.79 -21.19 -0.35
CA ILE A 137 -4.81 -21.51 0.66
C ILE A 137 -6.09 -20.80 0.24
N ILE A 138 -7.11 -21.56 -0.13
CA ILE A 138 -8.43 -21.01 -0.51
C ILE A 138 -9.08 -20.41 0.74
N ILE A 139 -9.58 -19.19 0.63
CA ILE A 139 -10.30 -18.46 1.67
C ILE A 139 -11.67 -18.01 1.14
N PRO A 140 -12.62 -17.63 2.03
CA PRO A 140 -13.89 -17.09 1.59
C PRO A 140 -13.72 -15.84 0.71
N PRO A 141 -14.50 -15.71 -0.40
CA PRO A 141 -14.33 -14.63 -1.39
C PRO A 141 -14.94 -13.31 -0.91
N LYS A 142 -14.40 -12.75 0.17
CA LYS A 142 -14.93 -11.59 0.92
C LYS A 142 -13.92 -10.49 1.17
N ARG A 143 -12.64 -10.74 0.91
CA ARG A 143 -11.57 -9.79 1.29
C ARG A 143 -11.77 -8.41 0.65
N ALA A 144 -11.35 -7.37 1.36
CA ALA A 144 -11.25 -6.02 0.81
C ALA A 144 -10.04 -5.97 -0.13
N SER A 145 -10.28 -5.64 -1.41
CA SER A 145 -9.23 -5.68 -2.44
C SER A 145 -9.18 -4.44 -3.32
N ASN A 146 -10.08 -3.47 -3.11
CA ASN A 146 -10.23 -2.36 -4.06
C ASN A 146 -9.46 -1.10 -3.68
N LEU A 147 -8.89 -1.05 -2.48
CA LEU A 147 -8.13 0.11 -2.00
C LEU A 147 -6.79 -0.33 -1.41
N PRO A 148 -5.71 0.39 -1.71
CA PRO A 148 -4.40 0.12 -1.12
C PRO A 148 -4.37 0.59 0.34
N MET A 149 -4.42 -0.36 1.28
CA MET A 149 -4.36 -0.10 2.72
C MET A 149 -3.41 -1.08 3.40
N MET A 150 -2.50 -0.56 4.23
CA MET A 150 -1.59 -1.42 5.00
C MET A 150 -2.32 -2.32 6.00
N GLY A 151 -3.46 -1.90 6.51
CA GLY A 151 -4.28 -2.64 7.46
C GLY A 151 -5.22 -3.68 6.84
N ASP A 152 -5.20 -3.91 5.52
CA ASP A 152 -6.05 -4.91 4.84
C ASP A 152 -5.67 -6.35 5.20
N ALA A 153 -4.41 -6.58 5.53
CA ALA A 153 -3.92 -7.85 6.05
C ALA A 153 -2.71 -7.63 6.96
N ALA A 154 -2.47 -8.53 7.91
CA ALA A 154 -1.28 -8.50 8.76
C ALA A 154 -0.95 -9.89 9.33
N LEU A 155 0.32 -10.12 9.64
CA LEU A 155 0.78 -11.28 10.40
C LEU A 155 0.75 -10.96 11.90
N THR A 156 0.46 -11.96 12.74
CA THR A 156 0.70 -11.87 14.19
C THR A 156 2.19 -11.81 14.50
N ASP A 157 2.57 -11.39 15.72
CA ASP A 157 3.97 -11.13 16.07
C ASP A 157 4.91 -12.36 15.97
N ASP A 158 4.36 -13.55 15.98
CA ASP A 158 5.08 -14.83 15.79
C ASP A 158 4.88 -15.42 14.38
N ASP A 159 4.34 -14.64 13.46
CA ASP A 159 4.00 -15.02 12.08
C ASP A 159 3.04 -16.23 11.98
N ARG A 160 2.44 -16.64 13.11
CA ARG A 160 1.59 -17.83 13.19
C ARG A 160 0.27 -17.68 12.48
N PHE A 161 -0.37 -16.53 12.60
CA PHE A 161 -1.64 -16.26 11.95
C PHE A 161 -1.52 -15.09 11.00
N LEU A 162 -2.03 -15.31 9.78
CA LEU A 162 -2.30 -14.24 8.81
C LEU A 162 -3.77 -13.84 8.96
N LEU A 163 -3.98 -12.56 9.22
CA LEU A 163 -5.27 -11.92 9.45
C LEU A 163 -5.62 -11.06 8.24
N ILE A 164 -6.80 -11.23 7.64
CA ILE A 164 -7.19 -10.58 6.40
C ILE A 164 -8.56 -9.92 6.59
N TYR A 165 -8.64 -8.63 6.31
CA TYR A 165 -9.86 -7.87 6.41
C TYR A 165 -10.82 -8.16 5.27
N ASN A 166 -12.07 -8.44 5.61
CA ASN A 166 -13.18 -8.66 4.71
C ASN A 166 -14.16 -7.50 4.78
N PHE A 167 -14.69 -7.10 3.63
CA PHE A 167 -15.63 -5.99 3.55
C PHE A 167 -17.07 -6.45 3.24
N ASN A 168 -17.25 -7.51 2.47
CA ASN A 168 -18.54 -7.99 2.00
C ASN A 168 -18.86 -9.41 2.53
N PRO A 169 -20.12 -9.72 2.80
CA PRO A 169 -21.30 -8.83 2.90
C PRO A 169 -21.30 -8.00 4.21
N ALA A 170 -20.47 -8.37 5.18
CA ALA A 170 -20.25 -7.69 6.44
C ALA A 170 -18.77 -7.71 6.80
N GLN A 171 -18.34 -6.74 7.61
CA GLN A 171 -16.96 -6.66 8.07
C GLN A 171 -16.61 -7.85 8.95
N SER A 172 -15.52 -8.52 8.61
CA SER A 172 -14.95 -9.62 9.37
C SER A 172 -13.45 -9.73 9.11
N ILE A 173 -12.78 -10.57 9.88
CA ILE A 173 -11.36 -10.92 9.69
C ILE A 173 -11.27 -12.41 9.39
N THR A 174 -10.74 -12.76 8.23
CA THR A 174 -10.33 -14.12 7.91
C THR A 174 -9.04 -14.44 8.67
N VAL A 175 -9.01 -15.58 9.35
CA VAL A 175 -7.84 -16.11 10.06
C VAL A 175 -7.28 -17.30 9.30
N VAL A 176 -6.01 -17.23 8.94
CA VAL A 176 -5.26 -18.31 8.27
C VAL A 176 -4.10 -18.73 9.15
N ASP A 177 -3.97 -20.03 9.38
CA ASP A 177 -2.82 -20.64 10.06
C ASP A 177 -1.69 -20.85 9.05
N THR A 178 -0.64 -20.07 9.16
CA THR A 178 0.49 -20.11 8.24
C THR A 178 1.31 -21.38 8.37
N ARG A 179 1.40 -21.96 9.59
CA ARG A 179 2.14 -23.18 9.87
C ARG A 179 1.43 -24.41 9.28
N ASN A 180 0.13 -24.50 9.50
CA ASN A 180 -0.69 -25.60 8.99
C ASN A 180 -1.15 -25.35 7.54
N ARG A 181 -0.92 -24.13 7.00
CA ARG A 181 -1.34 -23.69 5.67
C ARG A 181 -2.83 -23.93 5.44
N SER A 182 -3.65 -23.45 6.38
CA SER A 182 -5.09 -23.69 6.34
C SER A 182 -5.91 -22.50 6.79
N PHE A 183 -7.08 -22.33 6.19
CA PHE A 183 -8.12 -21.43 6.67
C PHE A 183 -8.64 -21.94 8.03
N VAL A 184 -8.65 -21.07 9.04
CA VAL A 184 -9.14 -21.41 10.39
C VAL A 184 -10.60 -21.02 10.55
N GLY A 185 -10.97 -19.82 10.17
CA GLY A 185 -12.31 -19.28 10.35
C GLY A 185 -12.37 -17.78 10.15
N GLU A 186 -13.53 -17.21 10.44
CA GLU A 186 -13.79 -15.78 10.36
C GLU A 186 -14.12 -15.22 11.76
N VAL A 187 -13.64 -13.99 12.00
CA VAL A 187 -13.97 -13.21 13.19
C VAL A 187 -14.84 -12.03 12.75
N GLU A 188 -16.10 -12.00 13.15
CA GLU A 188 -16.98 -10.87 12.86
C GLU A 188 -16.49 -9.59 13.56
N THR A 189 -16.44 -8.49 12.81
CA THR A 189 -16.01 -7.17 13.30
C THR A 189 -16.98 -6.07 12.87
N ALA A 190 -18.28 -6.34 12.90
CA ALA A 190 -19.31 -5.41 12.44
C ALA A 190 -19.11 -3.98 12.98
N GLY A 191 -19.07 -2.99 12.09
CA GLY A 191 -18.79 -1.59 12.39
C GLY A 191 -17.32 -1.26 12.69
N CYS A 192 -16.40 -2.24 12.55
CA CYS A 192 -14.97 -2.05 12.76
C CYS A 192 -14.17 -2.61 11.58
N ALA A 193 -13.12 -1.93 11.16
CA ALA A 193 -12.38 -2.19 9.96
C ALA A 193 -10.88 -2.38 10.21
N LEU A 194 -10.25 -3.11 9.27
CA LEU A 194 -8.81 -3.32 9.17
C LEU A 194 -8.22 -4.11 10.34
N VAL A 195 -6.94 -4.42 10.25
CA VAL A 195 -6.25 -5.31 11.19
C VAL A 195 -4.97 -4.66 11.70
N TYR A 196 -4.86 -4.57 13.01
CA TYR A 196 -3.68 -4.00 13.70
C TYR A 196 -3.21 -4.99 14.76
N PRO A 197 -2.21 -5.85 14.46
CA PRO A 197 -1.68 -6.82 15.42
C PRO A 197 -1.09 -6.17 16.67
N THR A 198 -1.31 -6.80 17.81
CA THR A 198 -0.80 -6.34 19.11
C THR A 198 -0.07 -7.41 19.88
N GLY A 199 0.22 -8.54 19.26
CA GLY A 199 0.91 -9.67 19.88
C GLY A 199 0.81 -10.94 19.05
N THR A 200 1.21 -12.06 19.66
CA THR A 200 1.20 -13.37 19.01
C THR A 200 -0.21 -13.95 18.82
N ARG A 201 -1.18 -13.48 19.62
CA ARG A 201 -2.58 -13.96 19.62
C ARG A 201 -3.58 -12.83 19.73
N SER A 202 -3.18 -11.60 19.41
CA SER A 202 -4.08 -10.47 19.59
C SER A 202 -3.92 -9.43 18.49
N PHE A 203 -5.03 -8.79 18.16
CA PHE A 203 -5.12 -7.66 17.23
C PHE A 203 -6.32 -6.78 17.59
N PHE A 204 -6.44 -5.64 16.97
CA PHE A 204 -7.65 -4.83 17.01
C PHE A 204 -8.06 -4.35 15.61
N SER A 205 -9.30 -3.90 15.52
CA SER A 205 -9.87 -3.18 14.38
C SER A 205 -10.39 -1.81 14.85
N ILE A 206 -10.28 -0.78 13.99
CA ILE A 206 -10.81 0.56 14.28
C ILE A 206 -12.30 0.59 13.99
N CYS A 207 -13.09 1.17 14.88
CA CYS A 207 -14.53 1.23 14.78
C CYS A 207 -15.02 2.62 14.39
N GLY A 208 -16.19 2.68 13.73
CA GLY A 208 -16.75 3.92 13.20
C GLY A 208 -17.21 4.92 14.28
N ASP A 209 -17.31 4.52 15.54
CA ASP A 209 -17.60 5.39 16.69
C ASP A 209 -16.32 5.98 17.34
N GLY A 210 -15.14 5.67 16.79
CA GLY A 210 -13.86 6.10 17.34
C GLY A 210 -13.28 5.17 18.40
N GLY A 211 -13.96 4.10 18.77
CA GLY A 211 -13.42 3.03 19.59
C GLY A 211 -12.60 2.03 18.78
N VAL A 212 -12.10 1.02 19.46
CA VAL A 212 -11.46 -0.15 18.83
C VAL A 212 -12.06 -1.44 19.37
N LEU A 213 -12.13 -2.45 18.50
CA LEU A 213 -12.51 -3.81 18.87
C LEU A 213 -11.25 -4.66 18.98
N ALA A 214 -10.84 -4.94 20.22
CA ALA A 214 -9.72 -5.83 20.51
C ALA A 214 -10.18 -7.29 20.50
N ILE A 215 -9.39 -8.14 19.86
CA ILE A 215 -9.62 -9.59 19.70
C ILE A 215 -8.41 -10.32 20.22
N ASP A 216 -8.64 -11.25 21.15
CA ASP A 216 -7.67 -12.26 21.53
C ASP A 216 -8.04 -13.60 20.89
N LEU A 217 -7.06 -14.27 20.31
CA LEU A 217 -7.20 -15.58 19.69
C LEU A 217 -6.69 -16.68 20.64
N THR A 218 -7.24 -17.85 20.51
CA THR A 218 -6.69 -19.08 21.09
C THR A 218 -5.44 -19.54 20.29
N ASP A 219 -4.73 -20.54 20.78
CA ASP A 219 -3.63 -21.17 20.03
C ASP A 219 -4.08 -21.88 18.76
N SER A 220 -5.36 -22.16 18.60
CA SER A 220 -5.94 -22.69 17.36
C SER A 220 -6.39 -21.60 16.39
N GLY A 221 -6.28 -20.31 16.75
CA GLY A 221 -6.69 -19.19 15.91
C GLY A 221 -8.17 -18.82 15.98
N THR A 222 -8.93 -19.46 16.90
CA THR A 222 -10.34 -19.11 17.16
C THR A 222 -10.41 -17.97 18.16
N VAL A 223 -11.55 -17.29 18.26
CA VAL A 223 -11.72 -16.18 19.20
C VAL A 223 -11.76 -16.69 20.64
N ALA A 224 -10.84 -16.19 21.47
CA ALA A 224 -10.83 -16.41 22.92
C ALA A 224 -11.58 -15.29 23.65
N LYS A 225 -11.40 -14.03 23.23
CA LYS A 225 -11.99 -12.87 23.90
C LYS A 225 -12.22 -11.73 22.90
N ARG A 226 -13.27 -10.95 23.14
CA ARG A 226 -13.56 -9.68 22.45
C ARG A 226 -13.73 -8.59 23.48
N THR A 227 -13.11 -7.44 23.24
CA THR A 227 -13.24 -6.27 24.12
C THR A 227 -13.37 -5.02 23.26
N ARG A 228 -14.46 -4.26 23.45
CA ARG A 228 -14.64 -2.97 22.81
C ARG A 228 -14.23 -1.88 23.77
N THR A 229 -13.46 -0.91 23.32
CA THR A 229 -13.12 0.25 24.13
C THR A 229 -14.19 1.34 23.99
N ASP A 230 -14.19 2.28 24.93
CA ASP A 230 -14.77 3.61 24.69
C ASP A 230 -14.01 4.31 23.53
N PRO A 231 -14.57 5.39 22.95
CA PRO A 231 -13.91 6.12 21.87
C PRO A 231 -12.50 6.59 22.25
N LEU A 232 -11.52 6.15 21.47
CA LEU A 232 -10.11 6.58 21.56
C LEU A 232 -9.83 7.77 20.67
N PHE A 233 -10.64 7.95 19.61
CA PHE A 233 -10.52 8.99 18.59
C PHE A 233 -11.77 9.86 18.56
N ASP A 234 -11.62 11.12 18.16
CA ASP A 234 -12.72 12.02 17.89
C ASP A 234 -13.07 12.00 16.39
N VAL A 235 -14.02 11.14 16.03
CA VAL A 235 -14.41 10.95 14.62
C VAL A 235 -15.20 12.13 14.04
N ALA A 236 -15.74 13.01 14.89
CA ALA A 236 -16.55 14.14 14.44
C ALA A 236 -15.72 15.37 14.10
N THR A 237 -14.70 15.67 14.90
CA THR A 237 -13.93 16.92 14.77
C THR A 237 -12.48 16.70 14.32
N ASP A 238 -11.90 15.52 14.59
CA ASP A 238 -10.52 15.19 14.25
C ASP A 238 -10.36 13.69 13.94
N PRO A 239 -10.98 13.18 12.85
CA PRO A 239 -10.87 11.78 12.48
C PRO A 239 -9.42 11.37 12.23
N VAL A 240 -9.07 10.15 12.65
CA VAL A 240 -7.77 9.57 12.34
C VAL A 240 -7.78 8.93 10.96
N THR A 241 -6.60 8.88 10.35
CA THR A 241 -6.39 8.04 9.17
C THR A 241 -6.23 6.58 9.62
N GLU A 242 -6.63 5.65 8.77
CA GLU A 242 -6.47 4.21 8.98
C GLU A 242 -5.01 3.72 8.84
N LYS A 243 -4.08 4.62 8.57
CA LYS A 243 -2.69 4.35 8.16
C LYS A 243 -1.74 4.36 9.36
N GLY A 244 -2.06 3.55 10.36
CA GLY A 244 -1.23 3.44 11.57
C GLY A 244 0.10 2.73 11.34
N VAL A 245 1.09 3.10 12.17
CA VAL A 245 2.38 2.40 12.29
C VAL A 245 2.62 1.99 13.73
N ARG A 246 3.43 0.95 13.95
CA ARG A 246 3.65 0.37 15.26
C ARG A 246 5.11 0.44 15.70
N ASP A 247 5.33 0.81 16.96
CA ASP A 247 6.58 0.62 17.67
C ASP A 247 6.32 -0.07 19.02
N GLY A 248 6.86 -1.26 19.20
CA GLY A 248 6.63 -2.09 20.39
C GLY A 248 5.13 -2.35 20.62
N ASP A 249 4.64 -1.95 21.79
CA ASP A 249 3.24 -2.09 22.19
C ASP A 249 2.35 -0.90 21.81
N THR A 250 2.85 0.05 21.03
CA THR A 250 2.14 1.27 20.66
C THR A 250 1.92 1.38 19.16
N TRP A 251 0.65 1.55 18.77
CA TRP A 251 0.26 1.98 17.45
C TRP A 251 0.09 3.49 17.41
N PHE A 252 0.59 4.14 16.38
CA PHE A 252 0.48 5.58 16.16
C PHE A 252 -0.40 5.85 14.94
N PHE A 253 -1.47 6.62 15.13
CA PHE A 253 -2.37 7.05 14.07
C PHE A 253 -2.31 8.57 13.95
N ALA A 254 -2.19 9.07 12.73
CA ALA A 254 -2.27 10.51 12.48
C ALA A 254 -3.72 10.90 12.20
N SER A 255 -4.16 12.01 12.77
CA SER A 255 -5.45 12.60 12.46
C SER A 255 -5.37 13.51 11.24
N PHE A 256 -6.54 13.88 10.70
CA PHE A 256 -6.67 14.82 9.59
C PHE A 256 -6.13 16.21 9.93
N ASN A 257 -6.14 16.59 11.22
CA ASN A 257 -5.57 17.85 11.70
C ASN A 257 -4.07 17.77 11.99
N GLY A 258 -3.45 16.59 11.89
CA GLY A 258 -2.02 16.39 12.13
C GLY A 258 -1.67 16.13 13.58
N ASP A 259 -2.60 15.62 14.38
CA ASP A 259 -2.29 15.11 15.70
C ASP A 259 -2.01 13.60 15.63
N ILE A 260 -1.12 13.13 16.48
CA ILE A 260 -0.84 11.70 16.66
C ILE A 260 -1.65 11.19 17.86
N TYR A 261 -2.40 10.13 17.62
CA TYR A 261 -3.16 9.37 18.60
C TYR A 261 -2.47 8.02 18.85
N PRO A 262 -1.74 7.85 19.96
CA PRO A 262 -1.19 6.55 20.31
C PRO A 262 -2.29 5.63 20.87
N VAL A 263 -2.31 4.38 20.40
CA VAL A 263 -3.08 3.27 20.99
C VAL A 263 -2.10 2.32 21.63
N VAL A 264 -2.14 2.22 22.93
CA VAL A 264 -1.15 1.49 23.74
C VAL A 264 -1.74 0.19 24.25
N LYS A 265 -1.03 -0.91 24.03
CA LYS A 265 -1.37 -2.20 24.65
C LYS A 265 -0.78 -2.26 26.06
N GLY A 266 -1.65 -2.24 27.05
CA GLY A 266 -1.30 -2.49 28.44
C GLY A 266 -1.73 -3.89 28.92
N SER A 267 -1.46 -4.19 30.16
CA SER A 267 -1.84 -5.47 30.80
C SER A 267 -3.37 -5.65 30.90
N THR A 268 -4.12 -4.57 30.95
CA THR A 268 -5.58 -4.59 31.08
C THR A 268 -6.33 -4.42 29.75
N GLY A 269 -5.61 -4.17 28.65
CA GLY A 269 -6.18 -3.96 27.33
C GLY A 269 -5.61 -2.74 26.60
N LEU A 270 -6.32 -2.28 25.57
CA LEU A 270 -5.92 -1.14 24.76
C LEU A 270 -6.42 0.17 25.38
N THR A 271 -5.55 1.17 25.42
CA THR A 271 -5.86 2.51 25.94
C THR A 271 -5.31 3.59 25.03
N ARG A 272 -5.88 4.79 25.11
CA ARG A 272 -5.33 5.96 24.43
C ARG A 272 -4.11 6.48 25.17
N GLY A 273 -2.97 6.61 24.46
CA GLY A 273 -1.81 7.32 24.95
C GLY A 273 -1.98 8.84 24.90
N LYS A 274 -0.96 9.57 25.34
CA LYS A 274 -0.96 11.04 25.28
C LYS A 274 -0.90 11.51 23.82
N ARG A 275 -1.94 12.24 23.39
CA ARG A 275 -1.98 12.91 22.08
C ARG A 275 -0.92 14.01 21.99
N TRP A 276 -0.31 14.15 20.82
CA TRP A 276 0.65 15.20 20.50
C TRP A 276 0.54 15.62 19.03
N SER A 277 1.11 16.76 18.64
CA SER A 277 0.93 17.32 17.31
C SER A 277 2.17 17.15 16.44
N LEU A 278 1.95 16.83 15.15
CA LEU A 278 2.95 16.89 14.08
C LEU A 278 3.25 18.32 13.61
N THR A 279 2.46 19.30 14.04
CA THR A 279 2.58 20.68 13.57
C THR A 279 2.63 21.65 14.74
N THR A 280 3.39 22.71 14.59
CA THR A 280 3.29 23.91 15.43
C THR A 280 1.97 24.64 15.13
N PRO A 281 1.50 25.54 16.01
CA PRO A 281 0.31 26.36 15.73
C PRO A 281 0.42 27.17 14.41
N ALA A 282 1.62 27.67 14.10
CA ALA A 282 1.87 28.43 12.87
C ALA A 282 1.79 27.55 11.61
N GLU A 283 2.39 26.35 11.64
CA GLU A 283 2.31 25.39 10.54
C GLU A 283 0.87 24.90 10.32
N ARG A 284 0.13 24.63 11.41
CA ARG A 284 -1.29 24.25 11.32
C ARG A 284 -2.12 25.37 10.69
N ALA A 285 -1.91 26.62 11.09
CA ALA A 285 -2.57 27.79 10.49
C ALA A 285 -2.21 27.96 9.01
N ALA A 286 -0.98 27.59 8.61
CA ALA A 286 -0.54 27.56 7.22
C ALA A 286 -1.05 26.33 6.43
N GLY A 287 -1.85 25.46 7.04
CA GLY A 287 -2.47 24.29 6.41
C GLY A 287 -1.59 23.04 6.38
N TRP A 288 -0.43 23.03 7.06
CA TRP A 288 0.41 21.81 7.12
C TRP A 288 -0.28 20.66 7.83
N ARG A 289 -0.23 19.47 7.22
CA ARG A 289 -0.87 18.25 7.70
C ARG A 289 -0.27 16.99 7.07
N PRO A 290 -0.48 15.81 7.67
CA PRO A 290 -0.08 14.55 7.05
C PRO A 290 -0.98 14.21 5.85
N GLY A 291 -0.42 13.57 4.83
CA GLY A 291 -1.17 13.09 3.67
C GLY A 291 -0.43 12.01 2.90
N GLY A 292 -1.17 11.29 2.08
CA GLY A 292 -0.68 10.15 1.31
C GLY A 292 -1.39 8.84 1.65
N LEU A 293 -1.08 7.79 0.92
CA LEU A 293 -1.65 6.44 1.12
C LEU A 293 -0.91 5.66 2.22
N GLN A 294 0.38 5.91 2.39
CA GLN A 294 1.23 5.34 3.45
C GLN A 294 2.14 6.46 4.00
N HIS A 295 1.53 7.39 4.73
CA HIS A 295 2.20 8.63 5.12
C HIS A 295 3.01 8.52 6.41
N LEU A 296 2.93 7.43 7.15
CA LEU A 296 3.73 7.20 8.35
C LEU A 296 4.70 6.03 8.13
N ALA A 297 5.89 6.16 8.71
CA ALA A 297 6.85 5.07 8.90
C ALA A 297 7.53 5.21 10.28
N VAL A 298 8.05 4.11 10.81
CA VAL A 298 8.76 4.08 12.08
C VAL A 298 10.10 3.37 11.91
N HIS A 299 11.13 3.94 12.50
CA HIS A 299 12.39 3.26 12.75
C HIS A 299 12.53 2.96 14.24
N ALA A 300 12.17 1.72 14.65
CA ALA A 300 12.05 1.35 16.06
C ALA A 300 13.36 1.51 16.84
N ALA A 301 14.49 1.02 16.31
CA ALA A 301 15.78 1.09 17.01
C ALA A 301 16.25 2.54 17.27
N ARG A 302 15.83 3.51 16.43
CA ARG A 302 16.13 4.93 16.62
C ARG A 302 15.05 5.66 17.42
N GLY A 303 13.89 5.03 17.63
CA GLY A 303 12.72 5.66 18.22
C GLY A 303 12.25 6.88 17.42
N GLU A 304 12.21 6.76 16.09
CA GLU A 304 11.85 7.86 15.19
C GLU A 304 10.58 7.54 14.41
N LEU A 305 9.67 8.52 14.35
CA LEU A 305 8.48 8.53 13.50
C LEU A 305 8.71 9.48 12.33
N TYR A 306 8.41 9.02 11.14
CA TYR A 306 8.46 9.76 9.87
C TYR A 306 7.03 10.01 9.40
N SER A 307 6.72 11.23 8.95
CA SER A 307 5.42 11.59 8.41
C SER A 307 5.54 12.41 7.14
N ILE A 308 4.90 11.97 6.06
CA ILE A 308 4.71 12.80 4.86
C ILE A 308 3.84 13.99 5.25
N MET A 309 4.25 15.19 4.85
CA MET A 309 3.57 16.43 5.13
C MET A 309 3.30 17.24 3.86
N HIS A 310 2.12 17.84 3.79
CA HIS A 310 1.70 18.75 2.71
C HIS A 310 0.89 19.91 3.28
N GLN A 311 0.62 20.92 2.45
CA GLN A 311 -0.30 21.99 2.80
C GLN A 311 -1.66 21.75 2.11
N GLY A 312 -2.74 21.84 2.87
CA GLY A 312 -4.09 21.60 2.37
C GLY A 312 -5.16 21.83 3.43
N ASN A 313 -6.34 21.25 3.22
CA ASN A 313 -7.47 21.27 4.14
C ASN A 313 -7.81 19.84 4.60
N LEU A 314 -8.84 19.65 5.42
CA LEU A 314 -9.21 18.34 5.98
C LEU A 314 -9.51 17.28 4.92
N SER A 315 -9.96 17.67 3.72
CA SER A 315 -10.26 16.71 2.65
C SER A 315 -9.02 16.20 1.91
N THR A 316 -7.83 16.78 2.17
CA THR A 316 -6.58 16.45 1.45
C THR A 316 -5.72 15.39 2.14
N HIS A 317 -6.26 14.63 3.10
CA HIS A 317 -5.55 13.60 3.86
C HIS A 317 -4.95 12.45 3.02
N LYS A 318 -5.29 12.36 1.73
CA LYS A 318 -4.71 11.40 0.76
C LYS A 318 -3.76 12.07 -0.23
N ASP A 319 -3.70 13.39 -0.24
CA ASP A 319 -2.83 14.12 -1.16
C ASP A 319 -1.36 13.86 -0.83
N PRO A 320 -0.50 13.79 -1.85
CA PRO A 320 0.93 13.57 -1.65
C PRO A 320 1.59 14.81 -1.03
N GLY A 321 2.70 14.57 -0.34
CA GLY A 321 3.50 15.64 0.27
C GLY A 321 4.87 15.80 -0.38
N HIS A 322 5.50 16.94 -0.09
CA HIS A 322 6.84 17.29 -0.58
C HIS A 322 7.89 17.33 0.53
N ALA A 323 7.51 17.03 1.77
CA ALA A 323 8.40 16.96 2.90
C ALA A 323 8.07 15.76 3.79
N VAL A 324 9.08 15.22 4.46
CA VAL A 324 8.90 14.26 5.55
C VAL A 324 9.40 14.88 6.83
N TYR A 325 8.52 15.02 7.81
CA TYR A 325 8.88 15.46 9.15
C TYR A 325 9.24 14.23 9.99
N VAL A 326 10.35 14.34 10.73
CA VAL A 326 10.86 13.26 11.56
C VAL A 326 10.80 13.67 13.03
N TYR A 327 10.24 12.81 13.85
CA TYR A 327 10.03 13.05 15.29
C TYR A 327 10.71 11.98 16.12
N ASN A 328 11.27 12.41 17.24
CA ASN A 328 11.68 11.46 18.28
C ASN A 328 10.45 11.00 19.08
N LEU A 329 10.16 9.71 19.08
CA LEU A 329 8.96 9.14 19.71
C LEU A 329 8.93 9.33 21.24
N LYS A 330 10.11 9.35 21.89
CA LYS A 330 10.20 9.52 23.34
C LYS A 330 9.93 10.95 23.79
N THR A 331 10.52 11.94 23.09
CA THR A 331 10.40 13.36 23.42
C THR A 331 9.28 14.07 22.68
N GLN A 332 8.76 13.45 21.60
CA GLN A 332 7.78 14.02 20.67
C GLN A 332 8.31 15.28 19.94
N ALA A 333 9.61 15.50 19.99
CA ALA A 333 10.25 16.64 19.34
C ALA A 333 10.43 16.40 17.84
N HIS A 334 10.13 17.39 17.01
CA HIS A 334 10.53 17.44 15.61
C HIS A 334 12.06 17.55 15.54
N VAL A 335 12.73 16.55 14.98
CA VAL A 335 14.20 16.48 14.97
C VAL A 335 14.82 16.89 13.64
N ARG A 336 14.09 16.70 12.52
CA ARG A 336 14.52 17.12 11.19
C ARG A 336 13.39 17.10 10.18
N THR A 337 13.58 17.81 9.08
CA THR A 337 12.74 17.74 7.88
C THR A 337 13.58 17.23 6.72
N ILE A 338 13.04 16.25 6.00
CA ILE A 338 13.60 15.75 4.74
C ILE A 338 12.78 16.38 3.61
N THR A 339 13.41 17.23 2.80
CA THR A 339 12.77 17.77 1.60
C THR A 339 12.83 16.72 0.50
N LEU A 340 11.68 16.38 -0.06
CA LEU A 340 11.59 15.36 -1.09
C LEU A 340 11.92 15.93 -2.47
N LYS A 341 12.61 15.16 -3.29
CA LYS A 341 12.91 15.49 -4.69
C LYS A 341 11.63 15.49 -5.54
N ASN A 342 10.80 14.47 -5.34
CA ASN A 342 9.47 14.33 -5.95
C ASN A 342 8.41 14.30 -4.86
N LEU A 343 7.15 14.55 -5.20
CA LEU A 343 6.03 14.33 -4.28
C LEU A 343 5.98 12.85 -3.86
N ALA A 344 5.56 12.58 -2.63
CA ALA A 344 5.38 11.23 -2.13
C ALA A 344 3.96 10.99 -1.62
N GLY A 345 3.38 9.86 -2.00
CA GLY A 345 2.13 9.33 -1.47
C GLY A 345 2.35 8.18 -0.48
N ALA A 346 3.52 7.56 -0.52
CA ALA A 346 3.92 6.50 0.41
C ALA A 346 5.39 6.63 0.79
N ILE A 347 5.71 6.30 2.05
CA ILE A 347 7.08 6.18 2.55
C ILE A 347 7.28 4.89 3.35
N GLN A 348 8.51 4.40 3.34
CA GLN A 348 8.99 3.31 4.20
C GLN A 348 10.43 3.59 4.62
N VAL A 349 10.82 3.10 5.80
CA VAL A 349 12.19 3.22 6.31
C VAL A 349 12.70 1.82 6.63
N SER A 350 13.94 1.49 6.25
CA SER A 350 14.57 0.23 6.63
C SER A 350 14.90 0.19 8.12
N GLY A 351 14.97 -1.00 8.72
CA GLY A 351 15.08 -1.17 10.18
C GLY A 351 16.51 -1.24 10.71
N ASP A 352 17.54 -1.10 9.87
CA ASP A 352 18.94 -1.30 10.20
C ASP A 352 19.65 -0.04 10.76
N GLU A 353 20.96 -0.15 11.06
CA GLU A 353 21.76 0.94 11.66
C GLU A 353 22.02 2.11 10.70
N HIS A 354 22.00 1.86 9.38
CA HIS A 354 22.20 2.84 8.32
C HIS A 354 20.94 2.98 7.45
N PRO A 355 19.81 3.43 8.04
CA PRO A 355 18.53 3.28 7.40
C PRO A 355 18.41 4.10 6.12
N LEU A 356 17.80 3.49 5.12
CA LEU A 356 17.30 4.16 3.94
C LEU A 356 15.83 4.50 4.11
N MET A 357 15.44 5.68 3.64
CA MET A 357 14.04 6.05 3.47
C MET A 357 13.68 5.95 1.99
N PHE A 358 12.60 5.25 1.72
CA PHE A 358 12.02 5.05 0.40
C PHE A 358 10.77 5.90 0.28
N SER A 359 10.57 6.56 -0.86
CA SER A 359 9.34 7.28 -1.15
C SER A 359 8.86 7.03 -2.58
N ILE A 360 7.53 6.98 -2.76
CA ILE A 360 6.92 6.74 -4.06
C ILE A 360 5.59 7.50 -4.17
N ILE A 361 5.20 7.80 -5.41
CA ILE A 361 3.88 8.34 -5.76
C ILE A 361 3.31 7.58 -6.96
N MET A 362 2.02 7.33 -6.94
CA MET A 362 1.32 6.56 -7.97
C MET A 362 1.50 7.14 -9.39
N ASP A 363 1.55 8.47 -9.51
CA ASP A 363 1.51 9.14 -10.81
C ASP A 363 2.85 9.17 -11.55
N SER A 364 3.97 9.00 -10.86
CA SER A 364 5.31 9.11 -11.48
C SER A 364 6.02 7.78 -11.67
N SER A 365 5.58 6.70 -10.99
CA SER A 365 6.25 5.39 -10.99
C SER A 365 7.76 5.47 -10.67
N THR A 366 8.16 6.47 -9.87
CA THR A 366 9.55 6.70 -9.48
C THR A 366 9.72 6.41 -7.99
N LEU A 367 10.63 5.50 -7.68
CA LEU A 367 11.06 5.22 -6.30
C LEU A 367 12.26 6.10 -5.98
N ASP A 368 12.11 7.06 -5.09
CA ASP A 368 13.21 7.87 -4.57
C ASP A 368 13.77 7.27 -3.29
N ILE A 369 15.08 7.26 -3.18
CA ILE A 369 15.82 6.66 -2.08
C ILE A 369 16.69 7.73 -1.41
N TYR A 370 16.56 7.83 -0.10
CA TYR A 370 17.25 8.82 0.74
C TYR A 370 18.02 8.11 1.85
N ASP A 371 19.11 8.71 2.27
CA ASP A 371 19.68 8.45 3.58
C ASP A 371 18.71 8.97 4.64
N ALA A 372 18.16 8.10 5.47
CA ALA A 372 17.11 8.49 6.42
C ALA A 372 17.62 9.37 7.56
N VAL A 373 18.94 9.38 7.83
CA VAL A 373 19.57 10.16 8.91
C VAL A 373 19.88 11.58 8.46
N SER A 374 20.58 11.71 7.33
CA SER A 374 20.96 13.03 6.78
C SER A 374 19.83 13.69 5.99
N GLY A 375 18.89 12.89 5.46
CA GLY A 375 17.85 13.37 4.56
C GLY A 375 18.32 13.57 3.11
N ASN A 376 19.56 13.20 2.79
CA ASN A 376 20.10 13.38 1.45
C ASN A 376 19.46 12.41 0.46
N HIS A 377 19.01 12.93 -0.68
CA HIS A 377 18.60 12.08 -1.81
C HIS A 377 19.82 11.35 -2.37
N LEU A 378 19.74 10.03 -2.46
CA LEU A 378 20.82 9.16 -2.94
C LEU A 378 20.63 8.79 -4.40
N ARG A 379 19.44 8.35 -4.78
CA ARG A 379 19.10 7.92 -6.14
C ARG A 379 17.60 7.86 -6.38
N SER A 380 17.22 7.78 -7.66
CA SER A 380 15.86 7.49 -8.10
C SER A 380 15.89 6.24 -8.97
N VAL A 381 14.90 5.36 -8.82
CA VAL A 381 14.65 4.23 -9.71
C VAL A 381 13.37 4.54 -10.46
N GLU A 382 13.48 4.76 -11.76
CA GLU A 382 12.38 5.16 -12.63
C GLU A 382 11.64 3.95 -13.19
N HIS A 383 10.39 4.15 -13.60
CA HIS A 383 9.55 3.13 -14.25
C HIS A 383 9.29 1.88 -13.39
N ILE A 384 9.18 2.04 -12.09
CA ILE A 384 8.81 0.96 -11.18
C ILE A 384 7.29 0.86 -11.12
N GLY A 385 6.75 0.01 -11.99
CA GLY A 385 5.33 -0.24 -12.07
C GLY A 385 4.54 0.81 -12.87
N THR A 386 3.23 0.78 -12.72
CA THR A 386 2.28 1.66 -13.41
C THR A 386 1.66 2.67 -12.46
N THR A 387 1.12 2.19 -11.33
CA THR A 387 0.52 3.00 -10.27
C THR A 387 0.90 2.43 -8.90
N PRO A 388 2.20 2.47 -8.57
CA PRO A 388 2.70 1.92 -7.32
C PRO A 388 2.12 2.68 -6.12
N ALA A 389 1.67 1.94 -5.11
CA ALA A 389 0.86 2.51 -4.04
C ALA A 389 1.44 2.34 -2.63
N LEU A 390 2.01 1.18 -2.31
CA LEU A 390 2.52 0.86 -0.98
C LEU A 390 3.90 0.23 -1.03
N LEU A 391 4.67 0.48 0.01
CA LEU A 391 6.04 0.02 0.20
C LEU A 391 6.12 -0.96 1.39
N VAL A 392 6.85 -2.07 1.21
CA VAL A 392 7.11 -3.05 2.27
C VAL A 392 8.59 -3.38 2.30
N SER A 393 9.27 -3.00 3.37
CA SER A 393 10.67 -3.38 3.64
C SER A 393 10.76 -4.76 4.30
N ALA A 394 11.94 -5.35 4.29
CA ALA A 394 12.22 -6.49 5.14
C ALA A 394 11.96 -6.13 6.62
N PRO A 395 11.45 -7.08 7.43
CA PRO A 395 11.21 -6.88 8.85
C PRO A 395 12.49 -6.72 9.64
#